data_d35e31d1858026eee67314acc9551497
#
_entry.id   d35e31d1858026eee67314acc9551497
#
_cell.length_a   1.000
_cell.length_b   1.000
_cell.length_c   1.000
_cell.angle_alpha   90.00
_cell.angle_beta   90.00
_cell.angle_gamma   90.00
#
_symmetry.space_group_name_H-M   'P 1'
#
loop_
_entity.id
_entity.type
_entity.pdbx_description
1 polymer ?
#
loop_
_entity_poly.entity_id
_entity_poly.type
_entity_poly.pdbx_seq_one_letter_code
_entity_poly.pdbx_strand_id
1 'polypeptide(L)'
;MRNLFILLTMALALFSCKSQKNTDPATEQDTIAVTQVQFNADSAYASVEKQCSFGPRVPNSTAHQQCGDYIVDAFKRLGLSVIEQKADLKAWDGTVLKSRNIIAAYRPELTDRIIICTHWESRPWADADPDSSLHHQPVMAANDGASGVAVMLEVARHLSELKPNVGIDFICFDSEDYGAPYWAEDKAPQDGSDWCLGSQYWARHPHVKNYKARCGILLDMVGGQDARFAYEGVSLRYARDVMVQLWDAATRAKADNLFQAIEGGYAQDDHVPMNEIAGIPTIDVIPFLEGEHSFGVTWHTTNDTPQNISKETLRGVGQTLLQYISEQ
;
A
#
# COMPACT_ATOMS: atom_id res chain seq x y z
N MET A 1 -7.78 -62.99 80.91
CA MET A 1 -6.96 -64.17 80.80
C MET A 1 -6.78 -64.51 79.33
N ARG A 2 -5.56 -64.64 78.93
CA ARG A 2 -4.99 -65.09 77.67
C ARG A 2 -5.10 -64.09 76.49
N ASN A 3 -3.98 -63.41 76.29
CA ASN A 3 -3.59 -62.60 75.14
C ASN A 3 -3.37 -63.50 73.92
N LEU A 4 -3.88 -63.11 72.77
CA LEU A 4 -3.50 -63.69 71.52
C LEU A 4 -2.92 -62.63 70.63
N PHE A 5 -1.58 -62.67 70.47
CA PHE A 5 -0.84 -61.83 69.51
C PHE A 5 -1.03 -62.35 68.09
N ILE A 6 -1.53 -61.59 67.20
CA ILE A 6 -1.54 -61.86 65.75
C ILE A 6 -0.45 -61.01 65.13
N LEU A 7 0.63 -61.66 64.64
CA LEU A 7 1.65 -61.04 63.80
C LEU A 7 1.08 -60.82 62.41
N LEU A 8 1.03 -59.57 61.99
CA LEU A 8 0.70 -59.20 60.61
C LEU A 8 2.00 -58.95 59.85
N THR A 9 2.35 -59.86 58.94
CA THR A 9 3.49 -59.74 58.03
C THR A 9 3.12 -58.81 56.88
N MET A 10 3.79 -57.61 56.79
CA MET A 10 3.61 -56.63 55.77
C MET A 10 4.51 -56.96 54.57
N ALA A 11 3.92 -57.43 53.48
CA ALA A 11 4.62 -57.61 52.20
C ALA A 11 4.77 -56.34 51.50
N LEU A 12 6.01 -55.83 51.36
CA LEU A 12 6.32 -54.68 50.51
C LEU A 12 6.26 -55.11 49.03
N ALA A 13 5.23 -54.67 48.33
CA ALA A 13 5.19 -54.74 46.87
C ALA A 13 5.89 -53.48 46.30
N LEU A 14 7.06 -53.62 45.71
CA LEU A 14 7.77 -52.63 44.96
C LEU A 14 7.05 -52.39 43.64
N PHE A 15 6.22 -51.35 43.60
CA PHE A 15 5.70 -50.81 42.30
C PHE A 15 6.79 -49.99 41.62
N SER A 16 7.38 -50.54 40.57
CA SER A 16 8.25 -49.83 39.64
C SER A 16 7.39 -48.87 38.81
N CYS A 17 7.35 -47.61 39.16
CA CYS A 17 6.81 -46.56 38.30
C CYS A 17 7.68 -46.41 37.06
N LYS A 18 7.27 -47.00 35.93
CA LYS A 18 7.74 -46.55 34.62
C LYS A 18 7.23 -45.13 34.40
N SER A 19 8.13 -44.17 34.45
CA SER A 19 7.88 -42.80 34.02
C SER A 19 7.53 -42.82 32.53
N GLN A 20 6.24 -42.70 32.23
CA GLN A 20 5.75 -42.42 30.90
C GLN A 20 6.13 -40.97 30.62
N LYS A 21 7.12 -40.74 29.75
CA LYS A 21 7.34 -39.42 29.15
C LYS A 21 6.09 -39.07 28.36
N ASN A 22 5.25 -38.21 28.92
CA ASN A 22 4.28 -37.45 28.12
C ASN A 22 5.11 -36.57 27.21
N THR A 23 5.27 -37.00 25.97
CA THR A 23 5.58 -36.06 24.88
C THR A 23 4.26 -35.35 24.62
N ASP A 24 4.12 -34.14 25.20
CA ASP A 24 3.15 -33.18 24.70
C ASP A 24 3.43 -33.05 23.20
N PRO A 25 2.43 -33.17 22.33
CA PRO A 25 2.61 -32.77 20.94
C PRO A 25 2.95 -31.28 20.98
N ALA A 26 4.22 -30.96 20.72
CA ALA A 26 4.59 -29.60 20.38
C ALA A 26 3.64 -29.21 19.24
N THR A 27 2.75 -28.28 19.51
CA THR A 27 2.04 -27.55 18.46
C THR A 27 3.15 -27.01 17.56
N GLU A 28 3.31 -27.61 16.38
CA GLU A 28 4.01 -26.95 15.27
C GLU A 28 3.27 -25.63 15.10
N GLN A 29 3.82 -24.58 15.66
CA GLN A 29 3.48 -23.22 15.22
C GLN A 29 3.91 -23.22 13.76
N ASP A 30 2.94 -23.18 12.84
CA ASP A 30 3.16 -22.88 11.44
C ASP A 30 3.92 -21.55 11.38
N THR A 31 5.24 -21.63 11.36
CA THR A 31 6.08 -20.45 11.22
C THR A 31 5.97 -20.01 9.77
N ILE A 32 5.26 -18.90 9.53
CA ILE A 32 5.16 -18.29 8.21
C ILE A 32 6.57 -18.09 7.68
N ALA A 33 6.85 -18.67 6.50
CA ALA A 33 8.19 -18.63 5.91
C ALA A 33 8.52 -17.23 5.41
N VAL A 34 9.75 -16.80 5.64
CA VAL A 34 10.26 -15.56 5.07
C VAL A 34 10.57 -15.78 3.58
N THR A 35 10.00 -14.93 2.70
CA THR A 35 10.26 -15.03 1.26
C THR A 35 11.74 -14.82 0.95
N GLN A 36 12.26 -15.61 0.01
CA GLN A 36 13.64 -15.45 -0.49
C GLN A 36 13.73 -14.46 -1.65
N VAL A 37 12.61 -14.06 -2.21
CA VAL A 37 12.54 -13.07 -3.29
C VAL A 37 12.94 -11.70 -2.74
N GLN A 38 13.88 -11.05 -3.41
CA GLN A 38 14.43 -9.77 -2.95
C GLN A 38 13.97 -8.61 -3.83
N PHE A 39 13.42 -7.60 -3.21
CA PHE A 39 13.05 -6.36 -3.88
C PHE A 39 14.29 -5.59 -4.36
N ASN A 40 14.29 -5.14 -5.60
CA ASN A 40 15.38 -4.36 -6.16
C ASN A 40 15.09 -2.86 -6.10
N ALA A 41 15.64 -2.21 -5.09
CA ALA A 41 15.45 -0.77 -4.88
C ALA A 41 16.07 0.11 -5.98
N ASP A 42 17.14 -0.34 -6.64
CA ASP A 42 17.74 0.40 -7.75
C ASP A 42 16.81 0.40 -8.97
N SER A 43 16.13 -0.71 -9.24
CA SER A 43 15.12 -0.81 -10.30
C SER A 43 13.90 0.09 -10.01
N ALA A 44 13.42 0.09 -8.77
CA ALA A 44 12.32 0.96 -8.35
C ALA A 44 12.72 2.44 -8.45
N TYR A 45 13.89 2.81 -7.95
CA TYR A 45 14.41 4.17 -8.05
C TYR A 45 14.55 4.64 -9.50
N ALA A 46 15.07 3.79 -10.39
CA ALA A 46 15.16 4.09 -11.81
C ALA A 46 13.77 4.30 -12.45
N SER A 47 12.73 3.62 -11.93
CA SER A 47 11.35 3.87 -12.36
C SER A 47 10.84 5.24 -11.89
N VAL A 48 11.18 5.68 -10.66
CA VAL A 48 10.86 7.06 -10.21
C VAL A 48 11.53 8.08 -11.13
N GLU A 49 12.85 7.95 -11.36
CA GLU A 49 13.58 8.86 -12.27
C GLU A 49 12.96 8.88 -13.67
N LYS A 50 12.55 7.72 -14.18
CA LYS A 50 11.93 7.62 -15.51
C LYS A 50 10.59 8.37 -15.54
N GLN A 51 9.71 8.22 -14.55
CA GLN A 51 8.44 8.94 -14.46
C GLN A 51 8.68 10.46 -14.37
N CYS A 52 9.59 10.89 -13.52
CA CYS A 52 9.96 12.31 -13.37
C CYS A 52 10.63 12.88 -14.63
N SER A 53 11.28 12.06 -15.45
CA SER A 53 11.92 12.52 -16.70
C SER A 53 10.93 13.06 -17.75
N PHE A 54 9.64 12.77 -17.63
CA PHE A 54 8.58 13.34 -18.45
C PHE A 54 8.19 14.77 -18.01
N GLY A 55 8.57 15.17 -16.80
CA GLY A 55 8.14 16.38 -16.11
C GLY A 55 6.97 16.12 -15.16
N PRO A 56 6.41 17.18 -14.55
CA PRO A 56 5.20 17.09 -13.75
C PRO A 56 4.04 16.47 -14.54
N ARG A 57 3.47 15.39 -14.03
CA ARG A 57 2.39 14.64 -14.69
C ARG A 57 1.01 15.23 -14.40
N VAL A 58 0.92 16.55 -14.40
CA VAL A 58 -0.34 17.26 -14.18
C VAL A 58 -1.40 16.79 -15.18
N PRO A 59 -2.61 16.41 -14.73
CA PRO A 59 -3.69 15.96 -15.62
C PRO A 59 -3.88 16.88 -16.83
N ASN A 60 -4.14 16.32 -18.00
CA ASN A 60 -4.25 16.97 -19.31
C ASN A 60 -2.92 17.42 -19.95
N SER A 61 -1.77 17.31 -19.27
CA SER A 61 -0.47 17.69 -19.85
C SER A 61 0.10 16.61 -20.78
N THR A 62 1.06 17.00 -21.61
CA THR A 62 1.84 16.04 -22.43
C THR A 62 2.63 15.08 -21.56
N ALA A 63 3.20 15.54 -20.44
CA ALA A 63 3.93 14.72 -19.48
C ALA A 63 3.03 13.63 -18.89
N HIS A 64 1.80 13.98 -18.50
CA HIS A 64 0.78 13.06 -18.03
C HIS A 64 0.49 11.96 -19.08
N GLN A 65 0.22 12.35 -20.33
CA GLN A 65 -0.02 11.36 -21.38
C GLN A 65 1.15 10.41 -21.58
N GLN A 66 2.37 10.95 -21.70
CA GLN A 66 3.58 10.15 -21.93
C GLN A 66 3.91 9.23 -20.76
N CYS A 67 3.74 9.69 -19.52
CA CYS A 67 3.95 8.86 -18.35
C CYS A 67 2.89 7.75 -18.25
N GLY A 68 1.62 8.04 -18.50
CA GLY A 68 0.58 7.01 -18.56
C GLY A 68 0.86 5.94 -19.61
N ASP A 69 1.35 6.32 -20.80
CA ASP A 69 1.79 5.37 -21.83
C ASP A 69 2.97 4.51 -21.35
N TYR A 70 3.95 5.11 -20.67
CA TYR A 70 5.07 4.38 -20.07
C TYR A 70 4.59 3.35 -19.03
N ILE A 71 3.68 3.71 -18.12
CA ILE A 71 3.15 2.82 -17.09
C ILE A 71 2.42 1.62 -17.72
N VAL A 72 1.55 1.87 -18.70
CA VAL A 72 0.84 0.84 -19.46
C VAL A 72 1.83 -0.12 -20.12
N ASP A 73 2.83 0.41 -20.80
CA ASP A 73 3.83 -0.40 -21.49
C ASP A 73 4.72 -1.17 -20.50
N ALA A 74 5.04 -0.59 -19.34
CA ALA A 74 5.80 -1.26 -18.30
C ALA A 74 5.08 -2.50 -17.78
N PHE A 75 3.82 -2.40 -17.39
CA PHE A 75 3.02 -3.55 -16.96
C PHE A 75 2.82 -4.60 -18.06
N LYS A 76 2.57 -4.16 -19.30
CA LYS A 76 2.46 -5.10 -20.45
C LYS A 76 3.75 -5.89 -20.68
N ARG A 77 4.93 -5.24 -20.56
CA ARG A 77 6.23 -5.94 -20.69
C ARG A 77 6.47 -6.98 -19.58
N LEU A 78 5.85 -6.79 -18.42
CA LEU A 78 5.87 -7.76 -17.31
C LEU A 78 4.84 -8.90 -17.50
N GLY A 79 4.08 -8.89 -18.61
CA GLY A 79 3.12 -9.94 -18.95
C GLY A 79 1.75 -9.80 -18.29
N LEU A 80 1.43 -8.64 -17.69
CA LEU A 80 0.12 -8.40 -17.09
C LEU A 80 -0.91 -7.98 -18.14
N SER A 81 -2.17 -8.31 -17.89
CA SER A 81 -3.30 -7.81 -18.68
C SER A 81 -3.62 -6.38 -18.24
N VAL A 82 -3.56 -5.42 -19.17
CA VAL A 82 -3.75 -4.00 -18.84
C VAL A 82 -5.04 -3.46 -19.43
N ILE A 83 -5.83 -2.82 -18.59
CA ILE A 83 -7.05 -2.06 -18.95
C ILE A 83 -6.80 -0.59 -18.63
N GLU A 84 -7.18 0.29 -19.54
CA GLU A 84 -7.19 1.73 -19.36
C GLU A 84 -8.63 2.21 -19.19
N GLN A 85 -8.97 2.70 -18.01
CA GLN A 85 -10.29 3.27 -17.75
C GLN A 85 -10.21 4.78 -17.90
N LYS A 86 -10.72 5.28 -19.02
CA LYS A 86 -10.72 6.72 -19.33
C LYS A 86 -12.05 7.35 -18.99
N ALA A 87 -12.01 8.54 -18.38
CA ALA A 87 -13.19 9.32 -18.04
C ALA A 87 -12.90 10.83 -18.10
N ASP A 88 -13.94 11.59 -18.41
CA ASP A 88 -13.92 13.05 -18.28
C ASP A 88 -14.45 13.39 -16.87
N LEU A 89 -13.54 13.78 -15.96
CA LEU A 89 -13.87 14.11 -14.58
C LEU A 89 -13.86 15.62 -14.41
N LYS A 90 -14.83 16.14 -13.67
CA LYS A 90 -14.93 17.58 -13.42
C LYS A 90 -14.27 17.93 -12.10
N ALA A 91 -13.20 18.73 -12.14
CA ALA A 91 -12.53 19.26 -10.97
C ALA A 91 -13.33 20.40 -10.29
N TRP A 92 -12.91 20.79 -9.09
CA TRP A 92 -13.51 21.84 -8.25
C TRP A 92 -13.64 23.20 -8.96
N ASP A 93 -12.68 23.53 -9.81
CA ASP A 93 -12.64 24.78 -10.59
C ASP A 93 -13.41 24.72 -11.91
N GLY A 94 -14.04 23.59 -12.21
CA GLY A 94 -14.78 23.33 -13.44
C GLY A 94 -13.93 22.79 -14.58
N THR A 95 -12.63 22.62 -14.40
CA THR A 95 -11.74 21.98 -15.38
C THR A 95 -12.19 20.54 -15.64
N VAL A 96 -12.21 20.13 -16.90
CA VAL A 96 -12.47 18.73 -17.28
C VAL A 96 -11.14 18.03 -17.39
N LEU A 97 -10.89 17.12 -16.46
CA LEU A 97 -9.71 16.26 -16.42
C LEU A 97 -9.95 15.04 -17.32
N LYS A 98 -9.05 14.81 -18.28
CA LYS A 98 -9.04 13.59 -19.13
C LYS A 98 -8.39 12.46 -18.34
N SER A 99 -9.07 12.01 -17.31
CA SER A 99 -8.57 11.02 -16.36
C SER A 99 -8.39 9.64 -17.01
N ARG A 100 -7.37 8.92 -16.54
CA ARG A 100 -6.93 7.63 -17.06
C ARG A 100 -6.45 6.72 -15.94
N ASN A 101 -7.37 6.01 -15.28
CA ASN A 101 -6.98 4.92 -14.37
C ASN A 101 -6.37 3.78 -15.18
N ILE A 102 -5.26 3.21 -14.68
CA ILE A 102 -4.55 2.11 -15.33
C ILE A 102 -4.65 0.89 -14.42
N ILE A 103 -5.25 -0.18 -14.90
CA ILE A 103 -5.43 -1.42 -14.16
C ILE A 103 -4.60 -2.53 -14.81
N ALA A 104 -3.68 -3.13 -14.06
CA ALA A 104 -2.83 -4.21 -14.54
C ALA A 104 -3.07 -5.48 -13.72
N ALA A 105 -3.62 -6.51 -14.35
CA ALA A 105 -4.04 -7.73 -13.67
C ALA A 105 -3.04 -8.88 -13.87
N TYR A 106 -2.57 -9.44 -12.76
CA TYR A 106 -1.91 -10.73 -12.69
C TYR A 106 -2.93 -11.81 -12.38
N ARG A 107 -2.92 -12.90 -13.18
CA ARG A 107 -3.88 -14.02 -13.10
C ARG A 107 -5.34 -13.53 -13.06
N PRO A 108 -5.80 -12.85 -14.12
CA PRO A 108 -7.16 -12.28 -14.17
C PRO A 108 -8.27 -13.33 -14.11
N GLU A 109 -7.96 -14.61 -14.34
CA GLU A 109 -8.89 -15.73 -14.24
C GLU A 109 -9.25 -16.08 -12.78
N LEU A 110 -8.46 -15.68 -11.80
CA LEU A 110 -8.74 -15.95 -10.40
C LEU A 110 -9.74 -14.94 -9.83
N THR A 111 -10.73 -15.46 -9.12
CA THR A 111 -11.76 -14.64 -8.45
C THR A 111 -11.35 -14.22 -7.04
N ASP A 112 -10.46 -14.96 -6.40
CA ASP A 112 -9.83 -14.56 -5.14
C ASP A 112 -8.67 -13.63 -5.45
N ARG A 113 -8.83 -12.33 -5.16
CA ARG A 113 -7.95 -11.27 -5.61
C ARG A 113 -7.67 -10.26 -4.50
N ILE A 114 -6.49 -9.64 -4.57
CA ILE A 114 -6.12 -8.46 -3.79
C ILE A 114 -5.81 -7.30 -4.74
N ILE A 115 -5.93 -6.08 -4.22
CA ILE A 115 -5.57 -4.85 -4.93
C ILE A 115 -4.32 -4.26 -4.29
N ILE A 116 -3.39 -3.78 -5.12
CA ILE A 116 -2.33 -2.87 -4.72
C ILE A 116 -2.51 -1.63 -5.59
N CYS A 117 -2.69 -0.47 -4.99
CA CYS A 117 -3.02 0.75 -5.71
C CYS A 117 -2.16 1.94 -5.29
N THR A 118 -2.17 2.97 -6.10
CA THR A 118 -1.50 4.26 -5.90
C THR A 118 -2.09 5.25 -6.88
N HIS A 119 -1.97 6.56 -6.64
CA HIS A 119 -2.14 7.54 -7.70
C HIS A 119 -0.83 7.67 -8.51
N TRP A 120 -0.89 8.27 -9.72
CA TRP A 120 0.28 8.34 -10.60
C TRP A 120 0.54 9.72 -11.21
N GLU A 121 -0.44 10.59 -11.15
CA GLU A 121 -0.30 11.97 -11.64
C GLU A 121 0.40 12.86 -10.60
N SER A 122 0.47 14.15 -10.92
CA SER A 122 1.14 15.15 -10.08
C SER A 122 0.22 16.31 -9.77
N ARG A 123 0.33 16.84 -8.55
CA ARG A 123 -0.32 18.07 -8.14
C ARG A 123 0.08 19.25 -9.02
N PRO A 124 -0.88 20.06 -9.49
CA PRO A 124 -0.59 21.26 -10.30
C PRO A 124 -0.05 22.44 -9.50
N TRP A 125 -0.05 22.36 -8.18
CA TRP A 125 0.34 23.44 -7.28
C TRP A 125 1.30 22.95 -6.19
N ALA A 126 2.42 23.64 -5.99
CA ALA A 126 3.30 23.42 -4.84
C ALA A 126 2.81 24.24 -3.64
N ASP A 127 1.56 24.02 -3.23
CA ASP A 127 0.85 24.88 -2.27
C ASP A 127 1.33 24.71 -0.82
N ALA A 128 2.13 23.70 -0.48
CA ALA A 128 2.82 23.59 0.80
C ALA A 128 4.29 24.04 0.72
N ASP A 129 4.77 24.58 -0.40
CA ASP A 129 6.14 25.07 -0.50
C ASP A 129 6.36 26.26 0.46
N PRO A 130 7.46 26.27 1.23
CA PRO A 130 7.76 27.37 2.15
C PRO A 130 8.00 28.70 1.43
N ASP A 131 8.38 28.68 0.15
CA ASP A 131 8.45 29.86 -0.71
C ASP A 131 7.13 30.06 -1.45
N SER A 132 6.30 30.99 -0.98
CA SER A 132 5.01 31.29 -1.57
C SER A 132 5.07 31.74 -3.06
N SER A 133 6.22 32.18 -3.55
CA SER A 133 6.41 32.49 -4.97
C SER A 133 6.37 31.27 -5.87
N LEU A 134 6.53 30.07 -5.29
CA LEU A 134 6.52 28.78 -5.96
C LEU A 134 5.15 28.08 -5.94
N HIS A 135 4.18 28.59 -5.17
CA HIS A 135 2.88 27.93 -4.96
C HIS A 135 2.11 27.61 -6.26
N HIS A 136 2.30 28.40 -7.31
CA HIS A 136 1.67 28.16 -8.61
C HIS A 136 2.52 27.30 -9.56
N GLN A 137 3.64 26.74 -9.08
CA GLN A 137 4.42 25.78 -9.84
C GLN A 137 3.88 24.37 -9.63
N PRO A 138 3.91 23.50 -10.67
CA PRO A 138 3.54 22.11 -10.50
C PRO A 138 4.60 21.36 -9.69
N VAL A 139 4.17 20.38 -8.90
CA VAL A 139 5.04 19.47 -8.17
C VAL A 139 5.63 18.42 -9.12
N MET A 140 6.93 18.09 -8.97
CA MET A 140 7.54 16.99 -9.72
C MET A 140 7.00 15.63 -9.28
N ALA A 141 6.55 15.53 -8.03
CA ALA A 141 5.85 14.37 -7.47
C ALA A 141 6.64 13.06 -7.59
N ALA A 142 7.89 13.08 -7.16
CA ALA A 142 8.75 11.89 -7.15
C ALA A 142 8.34 10.90 -6.05
N ASN A 143 7.95 11.43 -4.89
CA ASN A 143 7.39 10.65 -3.80
C ASN A 143 5.87 10.50 -3.96
N ASP A 144 5.22 11.61 -4.23
CA ASP A 144 3.78 11.82 -4.29
C ASP A 144 3.27 11.63 -5.72
N GLY A 145 3.06 10.49 -6.09
CA GLY A 145 2.56 9.38 -6.80
C GLY A 145 3.62 8.52 -7.48
N ALA A 146 4.82 9.01 -7.91
CA ALA A 146 5.73 8.16 -8.68
C ALA A 146 6.36 7.03 -7.84
N SER A 147 6.51 7.21 -6.51
CA SER A 147 7.08 6.18 -5.63
C SER A 147 6.21 4.93 -5.54
N GLY A 148 4.90 5.10 -5.40
CA GLY A 148 3.94 3.99 -5.36
C GLY A 148 3.94 3.18 -6.65
N VAL A 149 3.89 3.85 -7.81
CA VAL A 149 4.01 3.20 -9.13
C VAL A 149 5.31 2.42 -9.26
N ALA A 150 6.43 2.99 -8.82
CA ALA A 150 7.74 2.35 -8.89
C ALA A 150 7.81 1.07 -8.05
N VAL A 151 7.25 1.11 -6.84
CA VAL A 151 7.13 -0.08 -5.98
C VAL A 151 6.24 -1.12 -6.63
N MET A 152 5.08 -0.75 -7.17
CA MET A 152 4.16 -1.68 -7.83
C MET A 152 4.80 -2.36 -9.04
N LEU A 153 5.52 -1.62 -9.89
CA LEU A 153 6.21 -2.20 -11.06
C LEU A 153 7.29 -3.20 -10.65
N GLU A 154 8.05 -2.90 -9.61
CA GLU A 154 9.08 -3.82 -9.13
C GLU A 154 8.49 -5.06 -8.45
N VAL A 155 7.42 -4.92 -7.66
CA VAL A 155 6.66 -6.05 -7.11
C VAL A 155 6.09 -6.92 -8.22
N ALA A 156 5.48 -6.32 -9.24
CA ALA A 156 4.92 -7.02 -10.38
C ALA A 156 5.97 -7.86 -11.12
N ARG A 157 7.21 -7.38 -11.21
CA ARG A 157 8.32 -8.09 -11.83
C ARG A 157 8.65 -9.44 -11.15
N HIS A 158 8.36 -9.55 -9.86
CA HIS A 158 8.64 -10.75 -9.06
C HIS A 158 7.49 -11.75 -8.99
N LEU A 159 6.30 -11.43 -9.52
CA LEU A 159 5.13 -12.32 -9.37
C LEU A 159 5.32 -13.68 -10.05
N SER A 160 6.08 -13.76 -11.15
CA SER A 160 6.38 -15.03 -11.82
C SER A 160 7.27 -15.96 -10.97
N GLU A 161 8.06 -15.40 -10.06
CA GLU A 161 8.91 -16.12 -9.10
C GLU A 161 8.13 -16.47 -7.83
N LEU A 162 7.38 -15.51 -7.26
CA LEU A 162 6.55 -15.70 -6.06
C LEU A 162 5.41 -16.69 -6.28
N LYS A 163 4.77 -16.67 -7.46
CA LYS A 163 3.62 -17.50 -7.83
C LYS A 163 2.52 -17.53 -6.76
N PRO A 164 1.99 -16.36 -6.34
CA PRO A 164 0.95 -16.32 -5.33
C PRO A 164 -0.29 -17.10 -5.78
N ASN A 165 -1.05 -17.64 -4.82
CA ASN A 165 -2.28 -18.39 -5.09
C ASN A 165 -3.49 -17.48 -5.38
N VAL A 166 -3.34 -16.17 -5.28
CA VAL A 166 -4.37 -15.16 -5.52
C VAL A 166 -4.09 -14.38 -6.81
N GLY A 167 -5.13 -13.81 -7.39
CA GLY A 167 -4.98 -12.78 -8.41
C GLY A 167 -4.58 -11.45 -7.79
N ILE A 168 -3.84 -10.62 -8.52
CA ILE A 168 -3.44 -9.30 -8.06
C ILE A 168 -3.80 -8.27 -9.13
N ASP A 169 -4.51 -7.22 -8.72
CA ASP A 169 -4.74 -6.05 -9.55
C ASP A 169 -3.91 -4.88 -9.05
N PHE A 170 -3.01 -4.39 -9.88
CA PHE A 170 -2.33 -3.12 -9.67
C PHE A 170 -3.19 -2.03 -10.31
N ILE A 171 -3.61 -1.05 -9.49
CA ILE A 171 -4.43 0.05 -9.97
C ILE A 171 -3.68 1.37 -9.75
N CYS A 172 -3.33 2.04 -10.86
CA CYS A 172 -2.83 3.40 -10.80
C CYS A 172 -4.02 4.34 -11.01
N PHE A 173 -4.47 4.99 -9.96
CA PHE A 173 -5.53 6.00 -10.00
C PHE A 173 -5.00 7.30 -10.57
N ASP A 174 -5.86 8.06 -11.23
CA ASP A 174 -5.55 9.34 -11.84
C ASP A 174 -6.43 10.43 -11.20
N SER A 175 -5.95 11.66 -11.21
CA SER A 175 -6.71 12.80 -10.70
C SER A 175 -7.09 12.67 -9.22
N GLU A 176 -6.20 12.10 -8.42
CA GLU A 176 -6.28 12.09 -6.98
C GLU A 176 -6.01 13.48 -6.44
N ASP A 177 -4.86 14.08 -6.83
CA ASP A 177 -4.20 15.23 -6.24
C ASP A 177 -4.54 16.57 -6.95
N TYR A 178 -5.70 16.62 -7.63
CA TYR A 178 -6.21 17.84 -8.23
C TYR A 178 -7.19 18.61 -7.33
N GLY A 179 -7.22 18.31 -6.04
CA GLY A 179 -8.05 19.00 -5.06
C GLY A 179 -7.69 20.48 -4.92
N ALA A 180 -8.61 21.29 -4.42
CA ALA A 180 -8.42 22.73 -4.34
C ALA A 180 -7.19 23.09 -3.51
N PRO A 181 -6.32 24.00 -3.99
CA PRO A 181 -5.21 24.52 -3.21
C PRO A 181 -5.72 25.41 -2.08
N TYR A 182 -4.94 25.60 -1.02
CA TYR A 182 -5.36 26.31 0.20
C TYR A 182 -5.97 27.70 -0.06
N TRP A 183 -5.52 28.41 -1.12
CA TRP A 183 -6.08 29.75 -1.47
C TRP A 183 -7.43 29.68 -2.19
N ALA A 184 -7.95 28.52 -2.44
CA ALA A 184 -9.22 28.29 -3.12
C ALA A 184 -10.14 27.29 -2.41
N GLU A 185 -9.79 26.85 -1.21
CA GLU A 185 -10.58 25.90 -0.40
C GLU A 185 -12.02 26.38 -0.15
N ASP A 186 -12.23 27.70 -0.05
CA ASP A 186 -13.56 28.31 0.11
C ASP A 186 -14.48 28.11 -1.12
N LYS A 187 -13.91 27.70 -2.27
CA LYS A 187 -14.64 27.44 -3.52
C LYS A 187 -14.86 25.95 -3.78
N ALA A 188 -14.17 25.09 -3.04
CA ALA A 188 -14.26 23.65 -3.17
C ALA A 188 -15.40 23.06 -2.33
N PRO A 189 -15.85 21.84 -2.63
CA PRO A 189 -16.72 21.07 -1.75
C PRO A 189 -16.08 20.89 -0.37
N GLN A 190 -16.88 21.13 0.68
CA GLN A 190 -16.38 21.05 2.07
C GLN A 190 -16.33 19.61 2.62
N ASP A 191 -16.74 18.65 1.82
CA ASP A 191 -16.75 17.22 2.16
C ASP A 191 -15.55 16.44 1.58
N GLY A 192 -14.58 17.15 0.96
CA GLY A 192 -13.40 16.56 0.34
C GLY A 192 -13.69 15.78 -0.96
N SER A 193 -14.88 15.93 -1.54
CA SER A 193 -15.25 15.19 -2.76
C SER A 193 -14.55 15.68 -4.02
N ASP A 194 -13.76 16.74 -3.94
CA ASP A 194 -12.91 17.26 -5.00
C ASP A 194 -11.53 16.57 -5.11
N TRP A 195 -11.20 15.71 -4.16
CA TRP A 195 -10.01 14.87 -4.15
C TRP A 195 -10.33 13.45 -4.64
N CYS A 196 -9.31 12.67 -4.97
CA CYS A 196 -9.44 11.24 -5.29
C CYS A 196 -10.43 10.95 -6.42
N LEU A 197 -10.54 11.83 -7.42
CA LEU A 197 -11.59 11.75 -8.43
C LEU A 197 -11.53 10.44 -9.25
N GLY A 198 -10.32 9.93 -9.51
CA GLY A 198 -10.13 8.68 -10.28
C GLY A 198 -10.58 7.45 -9.51
N SER A 199 -10.24 7.32 -8.24
CA SER A 199 -10.69 6.22 -7.40
C SER A 199 -12.18 6.32 -7.10
N GLN A 200 -12.73 7.52 -6.90
CA GLN A 200 -14.16 7.73 -6.80
C GLN A 200 -14.90 7.24 -8.05
N TYR A 201 -14.35 7.53 -9.24
CA TYR A 201 -14.93 7.06 -10.49
C TYR A 201 -14.84 5.54 -10.61
N TRP A 202 -13.66 4.97 -10.35
CA TRP A 202 -13.46 3.52 -10.41
C TRP A 202 -14.38 2.78 -9.41
N ALA A 203 -14.51 3.28 -8.19
CA ALA A 203 -15.35 2.67 -7.16
C ALA A 203 -16.84 2.57 -7.57
N ARG A 204 -17.33 3.59 -8.32
CA ARG A 204 -18.70 3.59 -8.88
C ARG A 204 -18.80 2.76 -10.18
N HIS A 205 -17.71 2.63 -10.92
CA HIS A 205 -17.66 2.00 -12.24
C HIS A 205 -16.48 1.01 -12.36
N PRO A 206 -16.45 -0.06 -11.57
CA PRO A 206 -15.32 -0.99 -11.62
C PRO A 206 -15.10 -1.52 -13.04
N HIS A 207 -13.82 -1.76 -13.39
CA HIS A 207 -13.40 -2.21 -14.72
C HIS A 207 -13.94 -3.59 -15.12
N VAL A 208 -14.43 -4.37 -14.16
CA VAL A 208 -15.11 -5.65 -14.36
C VAL A 208 -16.47 -5.60 -13.66
N LYS A 209 -17.51 -6.08 -14.33
CA LYS A 209 -18.86 -6.15 -13.76
C LYS A 209 -18.88 -7.03 -12.49
N ASN A 210 -19.47 -6.51 -11.41
CA ASN A 210 -19.53 -7.19 -10.11
C ASN A 210 -18.13 -7.51 -9.55
N TYR A 211 -17.17 -6.64 -9.80
CA TYR A 211 -15.80 -6.77 -9.31
C TYR A 211 -15.77 -6.93 -7.79
N LYS A 212 -14.93 -7.84 -7.34
CA LYS A 212 -14.66 -8.07 -5.91
C LYS A 212 -13.18 -8.31 -5.70
N ALA A 213 -12.66 -7.82 -4.59
CA ALA A 213 -11.35 -8.15 -4.09
C ALA A 213 -11.46 -8.41 -2.58
N ARG A 214 -10.56 -9.22 -2.05
CA ARG A 214 -10.48 -9.54 -0.61
C ARG A 214 -10.12 -8.29 0.18
N CYS A 215 -9.15 -7.54 -0.33
CA CYS A 215 -8.67 -6.29 0.27
C CYS A 215 -7.92 -5.44 -0.75
N GLY A 216 -7.60 -4.21 -0.35
CA GLY A 216 -6.71 -3.30 -1.04
C GLY A 216 -5.58 -2.79 -0.13
N ILE A 217 -4.45 -2.47 -0.73
CA ILE A 217 -3.32 -1.78 -0.12
C ILE A 217 -3.00 -0.59 -1.01
N LEU A 218 -3.28 0.62 -0.50
CA LEU A 218 -2.88 1.86 -1.14
C LEU A 218 -1.45 2.20 -0.73
N LEU A 219 -0.68 2.71 -1.66
CA LEU A 219 0.69 3.17 -1.48
C LEU A 219 0.74 4.65 -1.84
N ASP A 220 0.87 5.49 -0.85
CA ASP A 220 1.06 6.91 -1.09
C ASP A 220 2.32 7.42 -0.39
N MET A 221 3.13 8.18 -1.11
CA MET A 221 4.41 8.75 -0.62
C MET A 221 5.35 7.73 0.04
N VAL A 222 5.50 6.56 -0.59
CA VAL A 222 6.23 5.40 -0.04
C VAL A 222 7.73 5.37 -0.38
N GLY A 223 8.28 6.49 -0.85
CA GLY A 223 9.70 6.61 -1.24
C GLY A 223 10.48 7.68 -0.50
N GLY A 224 9.83 8.50 0.33
CA GLY A 224 10.47 9.65 1.00
C GLY A 224 11.58 9.27 1.96
N GLN A 225 12.55 10.19 2.15
CA GLN A 225 13.56 10.05 3.19
C GLN A 225 12.90 10.10 4.58
N ASP A 226 13.40 9.28 5.50
CA ASP A 226 12.91 9.19 6.89
C ASP A 226 11.42 8.89 7.04
N ALA A 227 10.79 8.29 6.01
CA ALA A 227 9.38 7.90 6.08
C ALA A 227 9.11 6.98 7.27
N ARG A 228 7.94 7.18 7.89
CA ARG A 228 7.39 6.33 8.96
C ARG A 228 5.90 6.17 8.71
N PHE A 229 5.48 4.91 8.65
CA PHE A 229 4.09 4.54 8.42
C PHE A 229 3.47 4.14 9.75
N ALA A 230 2.43 4.84 10.15
CA ALA A 230 1.61 4.53 11.32
C ALA A 230 0.29 3.87 10.90
N TYR A 231 -0.49 3.39 11.85
CA TYR A 231 -1.84 2.93 11.59
C TYR A 231 -2.74 4.13 11.26
N GLU A 232 -3.05 4.31 9.99
CA GLU A 232 -3.94 5.38 9.52
C GLU A 232 -5.39 5.11 10.00
N GLY A 233 -6.11 6.15 10.39
CA GLY A 233 -7.35 6.01 11.15
C GLY A 233 -8.54 5.47 10.36
N VAL A 234 -8.69 5.82 9.07
CA VAL A 234 -9.75 5.25 8.21
C VAL A 234 -9.45 3.78 7.92
N SER A 235 -8.19 3.46 7.67
CA SER A 235 -7.69 2.09 7.48
C SER A 235 -7.98 1.21 8.72
N LEU A 236 -7.73 1.74 9.92
CA LEU A 236 -8.08 1.04 11.16
C LEU A 236 -9.57 0.75 11.29
N ARG A 237 -10.41 1.68 10.82
CA ARG A 237 -11.87 1.56 10.90
C ARG A 237 -12.42 0.49 9.96
N TYR A 238 -11.89 0.41 8.73
CA TYR A 238 -12.45 -0.43 7.67
C TYR A 238 -11.67 -1.72 7.42
N ALA A 239 -10.37 -1.74 7.66
CA ALA A 239 -9.47 -2.81 7.21
C ALA A 239 -8.38 -3.18 8.25
N ARG A 240 -8.69 -3.12 9.54
CA ARG A 240 -7.74 -3.40 10.65
C ARG A 240 -6.98 -4.70 10.45
N ASP A 241 -7.64 -5.77 10.04
CA ASP A 241 -6.99 -7.08 9.89
C ASP A 241 -5.96 -7.08 8.76
N VAL A 242 -6.25 -6.37 7.66
CA VAL A 242 -5.31 -6.18 6.54
C VAL A 242 -4.08 -5.40 7.00
N MET A 243 -4.31 -4.34 7.79
CA MET A 243 -3.24 -3.53 8.35
C MET A 243 -2.33 -4.34 9.25
N VAL A 244 -2.88 -5.10 10.20
CA VAL A 244 -2.09 -5.95 11.10
C VAL A 244 -1.28 -6.97 10.31
N GLN A 245 -1.88 -7.63 9.32
CA GLN A 245 -1.18 -8.60 8.47
C GLN A 245 -0.01 -7.95 7.69
N LEU A 246 -0.19 -6.73 7.16
CA LEU A 246 0.88 -6.04 6.45
C LEU A 246 2.02 -5.61 7.40
N TRP A 247 1.71 -5.11 8.61
CA TRP A 247 2.74 -4.75 9.60
C TRP A 247 3.49 -5.99 10.13
N ASP A 248 2.79 -7.12 10.27
CA ASP A 248 3.44 -8.39 10.58
C ASP A 248 4.37 -8.85 9.44
N ALA A 249 3.95 -8.68 8.19
CA ALA A 249 4.81 -8.94 7.03
C ALA A 249 6.03 -7.99 7.01
N ALA A 250 5.86 -6.71 7.38
CA ALA A 250 6.96 -5.76 7.51
C ALA A 250 8.00 -6.20 8.54
N THR A 251 7.54 -6.74 9.68
CA THR A 251 8.43 -7.30 10.70
C THR A 251 9.24 -8.48 10.16
N ARG A 252 8.58 -9.41 9.44
CA ARG A 252 9.28 -10.54 8.79
C ARG A 252 10.23 -10.09 7.68
N ALA A 253 9.88 -9.02 6.97
CA ALA A 253 10.71 -8.38 5.95
C ALA A 253 11.86 -7.52 6.54
N LYS A 254 11.95 -7.38 7.87
CA LYS A 254 12.90 -6.50 8.59
C LYS A 254 12.78 -5.04 8.18
N ALA A 255 11.55 -4.57 8.02
CA ALA A 255 11.18 -3.19 7.69
C ALA A 255 10.40 -2.51 8.85
N ASP A 256 10.42 -3.07 10.05
CA ASP A 256 9.74 -2.58 11.26
C ASP A 256 10.23 -1.19 11.70
N ASN A 257 11.40 -0.76 11.26
CA ASN A 257 11.86 0.61 11.43
C ASN A 257 11.03 1.63 10.63
N LEU A 258 10.36 1.21 9.54
CA LEU A 258 9.47 2.05 8.73
C LEU A 258 8.01 1.91 9.19
N PHE A 259 7.58 0.69 9.50
CA PHE A 259 6.20 0.36 9.85
C PHE A 259 6.03 0.34 11.37
N GLN A 260 5.51 1.43 11.92
CA GLN A 260 5.34 1.60 13.38
C GLN A 260 3.93 1.21 13.80
N ALA A 261 3.81 0.30 14.77
CA ALA A 261 2.53 -0.14 15.32
C ALA A 261 1.95 0.88 16.32
N ILE A 262 1.76 2.12 15.86
CA ILE A 262 1.16 3.23 16.60
C ILE A 262 0.01 3.82 15.79
N GLU A 263 -1.00 4.40 16.45
CA GLU A 263 -2.08 5.10 15.76
C GLU A 263 -1.56 6.42 15.19
N GLY A 264 -1.87 6.67 13.92
CA GLY A 264 -1.62 7.92 13.20
C GLY A 264 -2.87 8.78 13.07
N GLY A 265 -2.82 9.74 12.15
CA GLY A 265 -3.98 10.59 11.83
C GLY A 265 -5.00 9.92 10.90
N TYR A 266 -5.91 10.73 10.36
CA TYR A 266 -6.90 10.34 9.34
C TYR A 266 -6.55 11.04 8.04
N ALA A 267 -6.24 10.27 6.99
CA ALA A 267 -5.98 10.81 5.66
C ALA A 267 -7.26 10.74 4.79
N GLN A 268 -7.48 11.76 3.98
CA GLN A 268 -8.42 11.71 2.87
C GLN A 268 -7.61 11.31 1.64
N ASP A 269 -7.79 10.07 1.16
CA ASP A 269 -7.03 9.51 0.07
C ASP A 269 -7.83 8.43 -0.68
N ASP A 270 -7.30 7.86 -1.75
CA ASP A 270 -7.93 6.88 -2.63
C ASP A 270 -8.51 5.65 -1.92
N HIS A 271 -8.00 5.30 -0.73
CA HIS A 271 -8.56 4.20 0.08
C HIS A 271 -9.95 4.53 0.63
N VAL A 272 -10.31 5.80 0.78
CA VAL A 272 -11.65 6.21 1.28
C VAL A 272 -12.75 5.80 0.29
N PRO A 273 -12.70 6.16 -1.02
CA PRO A 273 -13.66 5.66 -1.99
C PRO A 273 -13.66 4.13 -2.15
N MET A 274 -12.50 3.49 -1.99
CA MET A 274 -12.41 2.03 -2.02
C MET A 274 -13.22 1.39 -0.89
N ASN A 275 -13.10 1.92 0.33
CA ASN A 275 -13.83 1.46 1.49
C ASN A 275 -15.32 1.82 1.43
N GLU A 276 -15.64 3.08 1.18
CA GLU A 276 -16.98 3.61 1.36
C GLU A 276 -17.90 3.39 0.14
N ILE A 277 -17.34 3.41 -1.06
CA ILE A 277 -18.12 3.29 -2.30
C ILE A 277 -18.01 1.87 -2.87
N ALA A 278 -16.79 1.36 -3.03
CA ALA A 278 -16.58 0.02 -3.58
C ALA A 278 -16.84 -1.09 -2.55
N GLY A 279 -16.79 -0.78 -1.24
CA GLY A 279 -16.97 -1.76 -0.16
C GLY A 279 -15.83 -2.78 -0.09
N ILE A 280 -14.63 -2.40 -0.51
CA ILE A 280 -13.43 -3.25 -0.48
C ILE A 280 -12.55 -2.75 0.67
N PRO A 281 -12.33 -3.58 1.74
CA PRO A 281 -11.46 -3.20 2.85
C PRO A 281 -10.07 -2.83 2.35
N THR A 282 -9.72 -1.55 2.42
CA THR A 282 -8.47 -1.01 1.87
C THR A 282 -7.74 -0.20 2.92
N ILE A 283 -6.45 -0.48 3.09
CA ILE A 283 -5.55 0.29 3.95
C ILE A 283 -4.73 1.27 3.12
N ASP A 284 -4.26 2.29 3.78
CA ASP A 284 -3.35 3.27 3.25
C ASP A 284 -1.98 3.16 3.95
N VAL A 285 -0.94 2.99 3.15
CA VAL A 285 0.46 3.05 3.58
C VAL A 285 0.98 4.43 3.21
N ILE A 286 0.80 5.36 4.13
CA ILE A 286 1.13 6.78 3.97
C ILE A 286 1.96 7.27 5.16
N PRO A 287 2.98 8.14 4.98
CA PRO A 287 3.70 8.74 6.09
C PRO A 287 2.85 9.84 6.72
N PHE A 288 2.00 9.47 7.68
CA PHE A 288 1.14 10.40 8.38
C PHE A 288 1.36 10.34 9.90
N LEU A 289 2.25 11.18 10.39
CA LEU A 289 2.49 11.39 11.82
C LEU A 289 1.92 12.75 12.24
N GLU A 290 1.31 12.81 13.42
CA GLU A 290 0.79 14.07 13.95
C GLU A 290 1.91 15.11 14.11
N GLY A 291 1.64 16.34 13.68
CA GLY A 291 2.54 17.47 13.85
C GLY A 291 2.71 18.32 12.60
N GLU A 292 3.60 19.29 12.68
CA GLU A 292 4.04 20.07 11.52
C GLU A 292 4.76 19.13 10.54
N HIS A 293 4.43 19.21 9.25
CA HIS A 293 4.90 18.29 8.21
C HIS A 293 4.44 16.83 8.37
N SER A 294 3.19 16.61 8.75
CA SER A 294 2.61 15.29 8.97
C SER A 294 2.81 14.31 7.81
N PHE A 295 2.77 14.79 6.55
CA PHE A 295 3.04 14.01 5.33
C PHE A 295 4.50 14.05 4.86
N GLY A 296 5.40 14.66 5.65
CA GLY A 296 6.81 14.85 5.30
C GLY A 296 7.11 16.23 4.71
N VAL A 297 8.39 16.60 4.73
CA VAL A 297 8.85 17.96 4.37
C VAL A 297 8.81 18.28 2.88
N THR A 298 8.63 17.29 2.03
CA THR A 298 8.58 17.46 0.57
C THR A 298 7.16 17.47 0.02
N TRP A 299 6.16 17.10 0.84
CA TRP A 299 4.76 17.01 0.44
C TRP A 299 4.27 18.35 -0.12
N HIS A 300 3.71 18.33 -1.32
CA HIS A 300 3.18 19.48 -2.07
C HIS A 300 4.18 20.64 -2.21
N THR A 301 5.47 20.32 -2.34
CA THR A 301 6.53 21.31 -2.57
C THR A 301 7.28 21.04 -3.87
N THR A 302 8.00 22.06 -4.36
CA THR A 302 8.92 21.91 -5.49
C THR A 302 10.11 20.99 -5.18
N ASN A 303 10.30 20.62 -3.91
CA ASN A 303 11.35 19.72 -3.44
C ASN A 303 10.97 18.24 -3.52
N ASP A 304 9.75 17.89 -3.92
CA ASP A 304 9.42 16.49 -4.18
C ASP A 304 10.04 16.01 -5.49
N THR A 305 11.32 15.73 -5.43
CA THR A 305 12.18 15.38 -6.58
C THR A 305 12.87 14.04 -6.35
N PRO A 306 13.40 13.38 -7.41
CA PRO A 306 14.10 12.11 -7.27
C PRO A 306 15.27 12.13 -6.26
N GLN A 307 15.91 13.28 -6.06
CA GLN A 307 17.02 13.44 -5.10
C GLN A 307 16.59 13.24 -3.64
N ASN A 308 15.31 13.43 -3.34
CA ASN A 308 14.72 13.24 -2.02
C ASN A 308 14.05 11.87 -1.82
N ILE A 309 14.25 10.95 -2.77
CA ILE A 309 13.79 9.56 -2.66
C ILE A 309 14.86 8.69 -2.01
N SER A 310 14.44 7.90 -1.04
CA SER A 310 15.25 6.90 -0.32
C SER A 310 15.07 5.51 -0.95
N LYS A 311 16.14 4.95 -1.47
CA LYS A 311 16.16 3.55 -1.92
C LYS A 311 15.89 2.57 -0.78
N GLU A 312 16.26 2.94 0.44
CA GLU A 312 16.00 2.12 1.64
C GLU A 312 14.50 2.07 1.97
N THR A 313 13.81 3.21 1.88
CA THR A 313 12.35 3.28 2.06
C THR A 313 11.64 2.45 0.98
N LEU A 314 11.99 2.65 -0.31
CA LEU A 314 11.44 1.85 -1.41
C LEU A 314 11.65 0.35 -1.20
N ARG A 315 12.87 -0.04 -0.76
CA ARG A 315 13.19 -1.44 -0.46
C ARG A 315 12.34 -1.99 0.69
N GLY A 316 12.21 -1.23 1.78
CA GLY A 316 11.45 -1.67 2.96
C GLY A 316 9.98 -1.89 2.63
N VAL A 317 9.34 -0.95 1.92
CA VAL A 317 7.94 -1.08 1.48
C VAL A 317 7.78 -2.22 0.48
N GLY A 318 8.62 -2.26 -0.55
CA GLY A 318 8.54 -3.30 -1.57
C GLY A 318 8.80 -4.71 -1.04
N GLN A 319 9.78 -4.88 -0.14
CA GLN A 319 10.05 -6.18 0.49
C GLN A 319 8.90 -6.61 1.40
N THR A 320 8.26 -5.67 2.09
CA THR A 320 7.05 -5.92 2.89
C THR A 320 5.91 -6.46 2.01
N LEU A 321 5.68 -5.85 0.85
CA LEU A 321 4.66 -6.32 -0.10
C LEU A 321 4.99 -7.69 -0.67
N LEU A 322 6.26 -7.97 -1.03
CA LEU A 322 6.68 -9.29 -1.50
C LEU A 322 6.44 -10.35 -0.41
N GLN A 323 6.75 -10.03 0.85
CA GLN A 323 6.47 -10.91 1.98
C GLN A 323 4.97 -11.12 2.15
N TYR A 324 4.17 -10.05 2.20
CA TYR A 324 2.72 -10.13 2.33
C TYR A 324 2.08 -10.97 1.22
N ILE A 325 2.49 -10.75 -0.04
CA ILE A 325 1.99 -11.51 -1.19
C ILE A 325 2.37 -12.99 -1.11
N SER A 326 3.57 -13.31 -0.60
CA SER A 326 4.02 -14.71 -0.46
C SER A 326 3.21 -15.50 0.58
N GLU A 327 2.48 -14.81 1.44
CA GLU A 327 1.63 -15.36 2.50
C GLU A 327 0.17 -15.55 2.04
N GLN A 328 -0.19 -15.11 0.82
CA GLN A 328 -1.54 -15.23 0.24
C GLN A 328 -1.64 -16.54 -0.58
#